data_f0ffc9c8fdcc43e34547f8b793f6ad3e
#
_entry.id   f0ffc9c8fdcc43e34547f8b793f6ad3e
#
_cell.length_a   1.000
_cell.length_b   1.000
_cell.length_c   1.000
_cell.angle_alpha   90.00
_cell.angle_beta   90.00
_cell.angle_gamma   90.00
#
_symmetry.space_group_name_H-M   'P 1'
#
loop_
_entity.id
_entity.type
_entity.pdbx_description
1 polymer ?
#
loop_
_entity_poly.entity_id
_entity_poly.type
_entity_poly.pdbx_seq_one_letter_code
_entity_poly.pdbx_strand_id
1 'polypeptide(L)'
;MVAGFGLALGGGLITGGRLGDLLGRRRMYALGLALFTAASLACGVAPSPGTLIAARVVQGAAAALLMPQVLGIINGVFTGERRARAFTAYGLALGLGGVFGQLIGGALIEADLFGTGWRSIFLINVPVGLVTLALVRRTVPAQARSASTRLDVTGTVLVTLGLVALVLPLIEGRRLGWPAWTWVSLAASVILLAVFAAHQRRLDRRGGAPLVAPGLFRERSFRVGSGLALVYMLAMASFFLYLALYLQQGRGLSALESGLLFVALGAGYFAASTRATAVAARIGRQVLALGSAVQATGCLLLIAALGHGIAWLIPGLALAGAGMGFVLAPLSALVLSGVTDRHAAAAAGVLATAQQVGNALGVALVGIVFYGVAGGISDAFGTSLLPVLGFCAATAALAQFLPRR
;
A
#
# COMPACT_ATOMS: atom_id res chain seq x y z
N MET A 1 -16.02 3.66 -4.10
CA MET A 1 -15.47 2.41 -4.67
C MET A 1 -14.06 2.11 -4.16
N VAL A 2 -13.07 2.97 -4.36
CA VAL A 2 -11.68 2.79 -3.86
C VAL A 2 -11.67 2.67 -2.33
N ALA A 3 -12.46 3.48 -1.66
CA ALA A 3 -12.63 3.50 -0.22
C ALA A 3 -13.00 2.14 0.40
N GLY A 4 -14.03 1.48 -0.12
CA GLY A 4 -14.50 0.20 0.42
C GLY A 4 -13.45 -0.90 0.36
N PHE A 5 -12.69 -0.97 -0.74
CA PHE A 5 -11.56 -1.88 -0.88
C PHE A 5 -10.44 -1.56 0.13
N GLY A 6 -10.02 -0.29 0.19
CA GLY A 6 -8.94 0.13 1.08
C GLY A 6 -9.25 -0.07 2.56
N LEU A 7 -10.50 0.19 2.97
CA LEU A 7 -10.98 -0.03 4.33
C LEU A 7 -10.93 -1.51 4.73
N ALA A 8 -11.51 -2.38 3.88
CA ALA A 8 -11.53 -3.81 4.14
C ALA A 8 -10.12 -4.42 4.12
N LEU A 9 -9.28 -3.96 3.19
CA LEU A 9 -7.88 -4.35 3.13
C LEU A 9 -7.13 -3.92 4.40
N GLY A 10 -7.14 -2.62 4.72
CA GLY A 10 -6.40 -2.08 5.87
C GLY A 10 -6.83 -2.69 7.20
N GLY A 11 -8.15 -2.83 7.42
CA GLY A 11 -8.70 -3.43 8.64
C GLY A 11 -8.42 -4.93 8.78
N GLY A 12 -8.26 -5.65 7.65
CA GLY A 12 -8.09 -7.10 7.64
C GLY A 12 -6.66 -7.61 7.62
N LEU A 13 -5.65 -6.77 7.29
CA LEU A 13 -4.27 -7.22 7.05
C LEU A 13 -3.62 -7.93 8.25
N ILE A 14 -3.75 -7.38 9.44
CA ILE A 14 -3.18 -7.97 10.67
C ILE A 14 -3.83 -9.32 10.95
N THR A 15 -5.16 -9.37 10.84
CA THR A 15 -5.96 -10.59 11.02
C THR A 15 -5.63 -11.64 9.98
N GLY A 16 -5.51 -11.24 8.71
CA GLY A 16 -5.12 -12.11 7.60
C GLY A 16 -3.77 -12.76 7.82
N GLY A 17 -2.77 -12.00 8.28
CA GLY A 17 -1.46 -12.53 8.66
C GLY A 17 -1.56 -13.59 9.75
N ARG A 18 -2.32 -13.33 10.79
CA ARG A 18 -2.51 -14.26 11.90
C ARG A 18 -3.25 -15.53 11.52
N LEU A 19 -4.29 -15.41 10.68
CA LEU A 19 -5.00 -16.56 10.14
C LEU A 19 -4.08 -17.47 9.32
N GLY A 20 -3.11 -16.91 8.60
CA GLY A 20 -2.08 -17.67 7.90
C GLY A 20 -1.20 -18.51 8.82
N ASP A 21 -0.81 -17.96 9.96
CA ASP A 21 0.00 -18.68 10.96
C ASP A 21 -0.80 -19.82 11.62
N LEU A 22 -2.12 -19.62 11.86
CA LEU A 22 -3.00 -20.61 12.50
C LEU A 22 -3.46 -21.72 11.55
N LEU A 23 -3.94 -21.35 10.36
CA LEU A 23 -4.62 -22.26 9.44
C LEU A 23 -3.70 -22.78 8.33
N GLY A 24 -2.49 -22.22 8.24
CA GLY A 24 -1.50 -22.50 7.21
C GLY A 24 -1.51 -21.50 6.05
N ARG A 25 -0.35 -20.91 5.80
CA ARG A 25 -0.18 -19.79 4.84
C ARG A 25 -0.62 -20.14 3.44
N ARG A 26 -0.26 -21.34 2.93
CA ARG A 26 -0.71 -21.81 1.61
C ARG A 26 -2.23 -21.87 1.49
N ARG A 27 -2.92 -22.34 2.53
CA ARG A 27 -4.40 -22.44 2.52
C ARG A 27 -5.03 -21.05 2.53
N MET A 28 -4.53 -20.15 3.38
CA MET A 28 -5.04 -18.78 3.46
C MET A 28 -4.73 -17.98 2.19
N TYR A 29 -3.58 -18.21 1.57
CA TYR A 29 -3.26 -17.65 0.27
C TYR A 29 -4.26 -18.13 -0.79
N ALA A 30 -4.49 -19.44 -0.90
CA ALA A 30 -5.41 -20.01 -1.88
C ALA A 30 -6.87 -19.56 -1.65
N LEU A 31 -7.32 -19.49 -0.38
CA LEU A 31 -8.66 -18.99 -0.03
C LEU A 31 -8.79 -17.49 -0.39
N GLY A 32 -7.82 -16.68 0.03
CA GLY A 32 -7.80 -15.25 -0.29
C GLY A 32 -7.79 -15.01 -1.79
N LEU A 33 -7.00 -15.78 -2.56
CA LEU A 33 -6.95 -15.69 -4.01
C LEU A 33 -8.28 -16.10 -4.68
N ALA A 34 -8.91 -17.19 -4.22
CA ALA A 34 -10.21 -17.63 -4.72
C ALA A 34 -11.30 -16.57 -4.46
N LEU A 35 -11.36 -16.04 -3.23
CA LEU A 35 -12.30 -14.97 -2.87
C LEU A 35 -12.03 -13.68 -3.64
N PHE A 36 -10.74 -13.30 -3.82
CA PHE A 36 -10.35 -12.12 -4.60
C PHE A 36 -10.78 -12.26 -6.06
N THR A 37 -10.58 -13.44 -6.66
CA THR A 37 -10.96 -13.74 -8.04
C THR A 37 -12.47 -13.70 -8.22
N ALA A 38 -13.22 -14.33 -7.31
CA ALA A 38 -14.69 -14.28 -7.31
C ALA A 38 -15.23 -12.87 -7.12
N ALA A 39 -14.67 -12.10 -6.18
CA ALA A 39 -15.04 -10.71 -5.97
C ALA A 39 -14.67 -9.81 -7.17
N SER A 40 -13.55 -10.09 -7.86
CA SER A 40 -13.18 -9.39 -9.09
C SER A 40 -14.21 -9.66 -10.21
N LEU A 41 -14.67 -10.91 -10.36
CA LEU A 41 -15.74 -11.23 -11.28
C LEU A 41 -17.03 -10.48 -10.90
N ALA A 42 -17.41 -10.48 -9.62
CA ALA A 42 -18.58 -9.74 -9.14
C ALA A 42 -18.47 -8.23 -9.41
N CYS A 43 -17.27 -7.63 -9.27
CA CYS A 43 -17.02 -6.24 -9.65
C CYS A 43 -17.24 -6.01 -11.16
N GLY A 44 -16.74 -6.93 -12.00
CA GLY A 44 -16.82 -6.84 -13.46
C GLY A 44 -18.25 -6.95 -14.00
N VAL A 45 -19.12 -7.70 -13.30
CA VAL A 45 -20.51 -7.89 -13.69
C VAL A 45 -21.52 -7.07 -12.86
N ALA A 46 -21.02 -6.17 -12.02
CA ALA A 46 -21.88 -5.39 -11.10
C ALA A 46 -22.94 -4.56 -11.85
N PRO A 47 -24.24 -4.75 -11.57
CA PRO A 47 -25.32 -4.04 -12.24
C PRO A 47 -25.59 -2.65 -11.67
N SER A 48 -25.08 -2.36 -10.47
CA SER A 48 -25.30 -1.09 -9.79
C SER A 48 -24.06 -0.61 -9.01
N PRO A 49 -23.95 0.70 -8.71
CA PRO A 49 -22.89 1.21 -7.85
C PRO A 49 -22.84 0.56 -6.46
N GLY A 50 -24.01 0.23 -5.88
CA GLY A 50 -24.10 -0.43 -4.57
C GLY A 50 -23.51 -1.83 -4.58
N THR A 51 -23.85 -2.64 -5.59
CA THR A 51 -23.29 -4.00 -5.75
C THR A 51 -21.78 -3.96 -6.01
N LEU A 52 -21.32 -2.97 -6.79
CA LEU A 52 -19.89 -2.77 -7.01
C LEU A 52 -19.17 -2.41 -5.71
N ILE A 53 -19.71 -1.53 -4.87
CA ILE A 53 -19.13 -1.18 -3.58
C ILE A 53 -19.06 -2.41 -2.67
N ALA A 54 -20.12 -3.20 -2.59
CA ALA A 54 -20.16 -4.43 -1.79
C ALA A 54 -19.12 -5.44 -2.27
N ALA A 55 -19.02 -5.68 -3.59
CA ALA A 55 -18.01 -6.55 -4.18
C ALA A 55 -16.58 -6.05 -3.92
N ARG A 56 -16.34 -4.74 -3.94
CA ARG A 56 -15.05 -4.11 -3.60
C ARG A 56 -14.67 -4.29 -2.12
N VAL A 57 -15.62 -4.26 -1.20
CA VAL A 57 -15.37 -4.57 0.22
C VAL A 57 -14.94 -6.04 0.37
N VAL A 58 -15.65 -6.97 -0.27
CA VAL A 58 -15.28 -8.40 -0.26
C VAL A 58 -13.90 -8.61 -0.90
N GLN A 59 -13.62 -7.94 -2.01
CA GLN A 59 -12.33 -8.00 -2.69
C GLN A 59 -11.18 -7.46 -1.81
N GLY A 60 -11.42 -6.38 -1.06
CA GLY A 60 -10.46 -5.83 -0.09
C GLY A 60 -10.19 -6.79 1.07
N ALA A 61 -11.23 -7.42 1.63
CA ALA A 61 -11.08 -8.43 2.67
C ALA A 61 -10.32 -9.67 2.17
N ALA A 62 -10.58 -10.10 0.94
CA ALA A 62 -9.84 -11.19 0.28
C ALA A 62 -8.36 -10.84 0.07
N ALA A 63 -8.06 -9.61 -0.35
CA ALA A 63 -6.70 -9.11 -0.49
C ALA A 63 -5.98 -9.07 0.88
N ALA A 64 -6.68 -8.72 1.95
CA ALA A 64 -6.14 -8.74 3.32
C ALA A 64 -5.75 -10.15 3.78
N LEU A 65 -6.46 -11.19 3.34
CA LEU A 65 -6.07 -12.58 3.57
C LEU A 65 -4.87 -12.98 2.70
N LEU A 66 -4.78 -12.49 1.47
CA LEU A 66 -3.81 -12.89 0.46
C LEU A 66 -2.42 -12.27 0.71
N MET A 67 -2.35 -10.95 0.88
CA MET A 67 -1.09 -10.19 0.87
C MET A 67 -0.08 -10.60 1.95
N PRO A 68 -0.45 -10.75 3.23
CA PRO A 68 0.51 -11.13 4.27
C PRO A 68 1.10 -12.52 4.06
N GLN A 69 0.38 -13.41 3.35
CA GLN A 69 0.84 -14.78 3.12
C GLN A 69 2.06 -14.82 2.21
N VAL A 70 2.13 -13.94 1.20
CA VAL A 70 3.26 -13.90 0.26
C VAL A 70 4.58 -13.71 0.98
N LEU A 71 4.67 -12.70 1.85
CA LEU A 71 5.87 -12.44 2.65
C LEU A 71 6.17 -13.62 3.60
N GLY A 72 5.13 -14.18 4.21
CA GLY A 72 5.25 -15.34 5.09
C GLY A 72 5.72 -16.60 4.35
N ILE A 73 5.25 -16.83 3.12
CA ILE A 73 5.68 -17.95 2.28
C ILE A 73 7.14 -17.78 1.86
N ILE A 74 7.53 -16.58 1.41
CA ILE A 74 8.92 -16.27 1.04
C ILE A 74 9.86 -16.56 2.23
N ASN A 75 9.52 -16.08 3.42
CA ASN A 75 10.32 -16.30 4.62
C ASN A 75 10.41 -17.77 5.02
N GLY A 76 9.34 -18.53 4.85
CA GLY A 76 9.28 -19.93 5.29
C GLY A 76 9.83 -20.94 4.27
N VAL A 77 9.92 -20.57 2.99
CA VAL A 77 10.37 -21.48 1.91
C VAL A 77 11.82 -21.22 1.51
N PHE A 78 12.25 -19.96 1.54
CA PHE A 78 13.57 -19.58 1.07
C PHE A 78 14.49 -19.18 2.22
N THR A 79 15.79 -19.51 2.10
CA THR A 79 16.84 -19.17 3.09
C THR A 79 18.00 -18.46 2.39
N GLY A 80 18.81 -17.73 3.15
CA GLY A 80 20.03 -17.10 2.67
C GLY A 80 19.81 -16.21 1.43
N GLU A 81 20.67 -16.37 0.44
CA GLU A 81 20.65 -15.58 -0.79
C GLU A 81 19.37 -15.79 -1.64
N ARG A 82 18.80 -17.01 -1.61
CA ARG A 82 17.54 -17.28 -2.30
C ARG A 82 16.38 -16.48 -1.73
N ARG A 83 16.36 -16.26 -0.41
CA ARG A 83 15.37 -15.40 0.26
C ARG A 83 15.52 -13.96 -0.21
N ALA A 84 16.75 -13.43 -0.27
CA ALA A 84 17.02 -12.08 -0.75
C ALA A 84 16.54 -11.89 -2.19
N ARG A 85 16.84 -12.84 -3.08
CA ARG A 85 16.36 -12.83 -4.48
C ARG A 85 14.83 -12.87 -4.58
N ALA A 86 14.16 -13.67 -3.75
CA ALA A 86 12.70 -13.77 -3.73
C ALA A 86 12.05 -12.46 -3.25
N PHE A 87 12.62 -11.78 -2.25
CA PHE A 87 12.17 -10.44 -1.83
C PHE A 87 12.39 -9.39 -2.90
N THR A 88 13.52 -9.43 -3.60
CA THR A 88 13.79 -8.54 -4.74
C THR A 88 12.76 -8.75 -5.85
N ALA A 89 12.48 -10.00 -6.21
CA ALA A 89 11.45 -10.33 -7.22
C ALA A 89 10.05 -9.85 -6.78
N TYR A 90 9.71 -10.01 -5.49
CA TYR A 90 8.46 -9.48 -4.93
C TYR A 90 8.38 -7.96 -5.02
N GLY A 91 9.44 -7.27 -4.63
CA GLY A 91 9.50 -5.80 -4.73
C GLY A 91 9.40 -5.30 -6.17
N LEU A 92 10.08 -5.97 -7.11
CA LEU A 92 9.96 -5.69 -8.54
C LEU A 92 8.53 -5.92 -9.05
N ALA A 93 7.90 -7.03 -8.68
CA ALA A 93 6.52 -7.32 -9.07
C ALA A 93 5.53 -6.28 -8.56
N LEU A 94 5.69 -5.79 -7.31
CA LEU A 94 4.87 -4.71 -6.77
C LEU A 94 5.07 -3.40 -7.55
N GLY A 95 6.30 -3.03 -7.83
CA GLY A 95 6.62 -1.82 -8.57
C GLY A 95 6.13 -1.86 -10.01
N LEU A 96 6.37 -2.98 -10.70
CA LEU A 96 5.85 -3.20 -12.05
C LEU A 96 4.31 -3.20 -12.07
N GLY A 97 3.68 -3.83 -11.07
CA GLY A 97 2.22 -3.81 -10.91
C GLY A 97 1.66 -2.41 -10.75
N GLY A 98 2.33 -1.54 -9.98
CA GLY A 98 1.92 -0.13 -9.82
C GLY A 98 1.98 0.66 -11.12
N VAL A 99 3.00 0.46 -11.93
CA VAL A 99 3.20 1.18 -13.20
C VAL A 99 2.38 0.58 -14.34
N PHE A 100 2.58 -0.73 -14.60
CA PHE A 100 1.88 -1.40 -15.67
C PHE A 100 0.39 -1.57 -15.39
N GLY A 101 -0.02 -1.53 -14.12
CA GLY A 101 -1.43 -1.51 -13.76
C GLY A 101 -2.18 -0.31 -14.36
N GLN A 102 -1.57 0.88 -14.35
CA GLN A 102 -2.15 2.07 -14.96
C GLN A 102 -2.19 1.94 -16.49
N LEU A 103 -1.09 1.47 -17.10
CA LEU A 103 -1.00 1.29 -18.54
C LEU A 103 -1.97 0.21 -19.04
N ILE A 104 -1.96 -0.96 -18.42
CA ILE A 104 -2.85 -2.08 -18.79
C ILE A 104 -4.31 -1.68 -18.55
N GLY A 105 -4.60 -1.01 -17.43
CA GLY A 105 -5.94 -0.50 -17.14
C GLY A 105 -6.43 0.48 -18.21
N GLY A 106 -5.58 1.44 -18.60
CA GLY A 106 -5.86 2.37 -19.66
C GLY A 106 -6.10 1.69 -21.02
N ALA A 107 -5.21 0.77 -21.39
CA ALA A 107 -5.32 0.01 -22.64
C ALA A 107 -6.60 -0.86 -22.70
N LEU A 108 -6.96 -1.49 -21.59
CA LEU A 108 -8.18 -2.31 -21.50
C LEU A 108 -9.46 -1.48 -21.61
N ILE A 109 -9.47 -0.26 -21.05
CA ILE A 109 -10.61 0.65 -21.14
C ILE A 109 -10.77 1.12 -22.58
N GLU A 110 -9.66 1.51 -23.23
CA GLU A 110 -9.67 2.05 -24.58
C GLU A 110 -9.97 0.97 -25.62
N ALA A 111 -9.45 -0.25 -25.44
CA ALA A 111 -9.76 -1.37 -26.31
C ALA A 111 -11.21 -1.84 -26.24
N ASP A 112 -11.93 -1.46 -25.18
CA ASP A 112 -13.35 -1.76 -24.94
C ASP A 112 -13.75 -3.19 -25.33
N LEU A 113 -12.94 -4.18 -24.95
CA LEU A 113 -13.13 -5.57 -25.32
C LEU A 113 -14.54 -6.04 -24.93
N PHE A 114 -15.32 -6.46 -25.92
CA PHE A 114 -16.71 -6.93 -25.76
C PHE A 114 -17.68 -5.91 -25.17
N GLY A 115 -17.41 -4.60 -25.30
CA GLY A 115 -18.26 -3.54 -24.76
C GLY A 115 -18.22 -3.46 -23.22
N THR A 116 -17.19 -3.98 -22.60
CA THR A 116 -17.08 -4.05 -21.12
C THR A 116 -16.57 -2.74 -20.50
N GLY A 117 -15.95 -1.86 -21.30
CA GLY A 117 -15.40 -0.60 -20.84
C GLY A 117 -14.51 -0.74 -19.60
N TRP A 118 -14.77 0.07 -18.57
CA TRP A 118 -14.03 0.04 -17.30
C TRP A 118 -14.13 -1.30 -16.52
N ARG A 119 -15.11 -2.15 -16.84
CA ARG A 119 -15.29 -3.47 -16.19
C ARG A 119 -14.15 -4.42 -16.48
N SER A 120 -13.51 -4.27 -17.64
CA SER A 120 -12.34 -5.05 -18.08
C SER A 120 -11.19 -5.04 -17.06
N ILE A 121 -10.99 -3.93 -16.32
CA ILE A 121 -9.95 -3.82 -15.28
C ILE A 121 -10.16 -4.79 -14.10
N PHE A 122 -11.38 -5.21 -13.85
CA PHE A 122 -11.70 -6.23 -12.85
C PHE A 122 -11.67 -7.63 -13.46
N LEU A 123 -12.20 -7.79 -14.66
CA LEU A 123 -12.30 -9.09 -15.34
C LEU A 123 -10.94 -9.69 -15.67
N ILE A 124 -9.92 -8.89 -15.93
CA ILE A 124 -8.53 -9.37 -16.15
C ILE A 124 -7.98 -10.18 -14.97
N ASN A 125 -8.43 -9.88 -13.75
CA ASN A 125 -8.00 -10.61 -12.56
C ASN A 125 -8.54 -12.07 -12.55
N VAL A 126 -9.61 -12.36 -13.29
CA VAL A 126 -10.24 -13.68 -13.27
C VAL A 126 -9.35 -14.73 -13.90
N PRO A 127 -8.90 -14.62 -15.18
CA PRO A 127 -7.99 -15.60 -15.76
C PRO A 127 -6.66 -15.69 -15.01
N VAL A 128 -6.09 -14.56 -14.56
CA VAL A 128 -4.84 -14.55 -13.79
C VAL A 128 -5.02 -15.27 -12.46
N GLY A 129 -6.14 -15.01 -11.76
CA GLY A 129 -6.46 -15.65 -10.48
C GLY A 129 -6.67 -17.16 -10.62
N LEU A 130 -7.38 -17.61 -11.65
CA LEU A 130 -7.62 -19.04 -11.90
C LEU A 130 -6.32 -19.77 -12.21
N VAL A 131 -5.47 -19.22 -13.09
CA VAL A 131 -4.16 -19.79 -13.41
C VAL A 131 -3.29 -19.86 -12.15
N THR A 132 -3.21 -18.77 -11.40
CA THR A 132 -2.42 -18.72 -10.16
C THR A 132 -2.96 -19.74 -9.14
N LEU A 133 -4.27 -19.85 -8.98
CA LEU A 133 -4.90 -20.81 -8.06
C LEU A 133 -4.57 -22.27 -8.42
N ALA A 134 -4.56 -22.60 -9.72
CA ALA A 134 -4.14 -23.92 -10.21
C ALA A 134 -2.66 -24.20 -9.91
N LEU A 135 -1.81 -23.17 -10.03
CA LEU A 135 -0.37 -23.30 -9.78
C LEU A 135 -0.03 -23.37 -8.28
N VAL A 136 -0.76 -22.67 -7.41
CA VAL A 136 -0.47 -22.59 -5.96
C VAL A 136 -0.31 -24.00 -5.33
N ARG A 137 -1.17 -24.93 -5.68
CA ARG A 137 -1.12 -26.30 -5.14
C ARG A 137 0.15 -27.05 -5.55
N ARG A 138 0.71 -26.73 -6.73
CA ARG A 138 1.90 -27.38 -7.28
C ARG A 138 3.20 -26.70 -6.86
N THR A 139 3.19 -25.38 -6.70
CA THR A 139 4.41 -24.58 -6.51
C THR A 139 4.67 -24.20 -5.06
N VAL A 140 3.63 -24.06 -4.24
CA VAL A 140 3.78 -23.64 -2.85
C VAL A 140 3.71 -24.84 -1.92
N PRO A 141 4.80 -25.19 -1.20
CA PRO A 141 4.79 -26.31 -0.26
C PRO A 141 3.87 -26.02 0.92
N ALA A 142 3.28 -27.08 1.49
CA ALA A 142 2.51 -26.98 2.71
C ALA A 142 3.47 -26.63 3.86
N GLN A 143 3.17 -25.57 4.56
CA GLN A 143 3.95 -25.14 5.74
C GLN A 143 3.30 -25.66 7.02
N ALA A 144 4.14 -25.99 8.03
CA ALA A 144 3.67 -26.40 9.33
C ALA A 144 2.80 -25.31 9.97
N ARG A 145 1.71 -25.72 10.60
CA ARG A 145 0.84 -24.85 11.38
C ARG A 145 1.50 -24.58 12.73
N SER A 146 1.37 -23.36 13.23
CA SER A 146 1.77 -23.08 14.60
C SER A 146 0.74 -23.68 15.57
N ALA A 147 1.08 -24.77 16.22
CA ALA A 147 0.16 -25.54 17.07
C ALA A 147 -0.31 -24.82 18.35
N SER A 148 0.27 -23.65 18.69
CA SER A 148 0.14 -23.07 20.04
C SER A 148 -0.55 -21.71 20.11
N THR A 149 -1.11 -21.19 19.02
CA THR A 149 -1.63 -19.81 19.03
C THR A 149 -3.13 -19.75 18.81
N ARG A 150 -3.85 -19.21 19.81
CA ARG A 150 -5.27 -18.85 19.67
C ARG A 150 -5.39 -17.51 18.97
N LEU A 151 -6.45 -17.33 18.19
CA LEU A 151 -6.79 -16.04 17.59
C LEU A 151 -7.28 -15.08 18.68
N ASP A 152 -6.68 -13.91 18.78
CA ASP A 152 -7.19 -12.81 19.61
C ASP A 152 -8.36 -12.12 18.89
N VAL A 153 -9.56 -12.70 19.04
CA VAL A 153 -10.78 -12.18 18.39
C VAL A 153 -11.10 -10.77 18.88
N THR A 154 -10.91 -10.51 20.19
CA THR A 154 -11.16 -9.18 20.77
C THR A 154 -10.23 -8.13 20.16
N GLY A 155 -8.93 -8.43 20.10
CA GLY A 155 -7.97 -7.54 19.44
C GLY A 155 -8.26 -7.35 17.96
N THR A 156 -8.67 -8.41 17.26
CA THR A 156 -9.09 -8.33 15.84
C THR A 156 -10.25 -7.36 15.64
N VAL A 157 -11.31 -7.48 16.42
CA VAL A 157 -12.48 -6.60 16.34
C VAL A 157 -12.10 -5.16 16.66
N LEU A 158 -11.33 -4.93 17.73
CA LEU A 158 -10.91 -3.59 18.14
C LEU A 158 -10.07 -2.89 17.08
N VAL A 159 -9.06 -3.57 16.52
CA VAL A 159 -8.20 -2.96 15.50
C VAL A 159 -8.94 -2.72 14.19
N THR A 160 -9.79 -3.66 13.77
CA THR A 160 -10.58 -3.51 12.53
C THR A 160 -11.57 -2.36 12.66
N LEU A 161 -12.36 -2.31 13.73
CA LEU A 161 -13.29 -1.20 13.97
C LEU A 161 -12.57 0.13 14.15
N GLY A 162 -11.44 0.15 14.86
CA GLY A 162 -10.61 1.34 15.04
C GLY A 162 -10.06 1.89 13.72
N LEU A 163 -9.59 1.02 12.83
CA LEU A 163 -9.09 1.42 11.51
C LEU A 163 -10.23 1.85 10.58
N VAL A 164 -11.37 1.17 10.59
CA VAL A 164 -12.57 1.58 9.84
C VAL A 164 -13.05 2.96 10.33
N ALA A 165 -13.14 3.16 11.64
CA ALA A 165 -13.54 4.42 12.24
C ALA A 165 -12.55 5.56 11.96
N LEU A 166 -11.27 5.26 11.69
CA LEU A 166 -10.27 6.23 11.26
C LEU A 166 -10.41 6.58 9.77
N VAL A 167 -10.45 5.57 8.92
CA VAL A 167 -10.27 5.74 7.48
C VAL A 167 -11.57 6.17 6.78
N LEU A 168 -12.73 5.65 7.21
CA LEU A 168 -14.01 5.96 6.59
C LEU A 168 -14.35 7.46 6.62
N PRO A 169 -14.26 8.17 7.77
CA PRO A 169 -14.54 9.61 7.78
C PRO A 169 -13.54 10.44 6.98
N LEU A 170 -12.30 9.99 6.86
CA LEU A 170 -11.29 10.69 6.06
C LEU A 170 -11.58 10.60 4.56
N ILE A 171 -12.19 9.51 4.11
CA ILE A 171 -12.55 9.30 2.70
C ILE A 171 -13.87 10.01 2.35
N GLU A 172 -14.90 9.84 3.19
CA GLU A 172 -16.26 10.33 2.90
C GLU A 172 -16.53 11.73 3.45
N GLY A 173 -15.82 12.13 4.52
CA GLY A 173 -16.11 13.35 5.27
C GLY A 173 -16.10 14.59 4.41
N ARG A 174 -15.11 14.70 3.52
CA ARG A 174 -15.03 15.83 2.60
C ARG A 174 -16.19 15.86 1.61
N ARG A 175 -16.55 14.73 0.98
CA ARG A 175 -17.66 14.64 0.04
C ARG A 175 -19.00 15.04 0.69
N LEU A 176 -19.12 14.80 1.99
CA LEU A 176 -20.32 15.05 2.77
C LEU A 176 -20.26 16.37 3.57
N GLY A 177 -19.21 17.18 3.41
CA GLY A 177 -19.05 18.44 4.13
C GLY A 177 -18.71 18.29 5.62
N TRP A 178 -18.03 17.21 6.00
CA TRP A 178 -17.59 16.91 7.37
C TRP A 178 -18.73 16.91 8.41
N PRO A 179 -19.79 16.09 8.21
CA PRO A 179 -20.90 16.01 9.17
C PRO A 179 -20.43 15.50 10.53
N ALA A 180 -21.21 15.74 11.58
CA ALA A 180 -20.84 15.44 12.96
C ALA A 180 -20.40 13.98 13.19
N TRP A 181 -20.98 13.01 12.47
CA TRP A 181 -20.61 11.61 12.59
C TRP A 181 -19.15 11.34 12.23
N THR A 182 -18.54 12.14 11.34
CA THR A 182 -17.12 11.99 10.96
C THR A 182 -16.19 12.29 12.13
N TRP A 183 -16.48 13.34 12.89
CA TRP A 183 -15.73 13.71 14.08
C TRP A 183 -15.92 12.70 15.22
N VAL A 184 -17.16 12.24 15.42
CA VAL A 184 -17.45 11.17 16.38
C VAL A 184 -16.71 9.88 16.01
N SER A 185 -16.69 9.51 14.73
CA SER A 185 -15.95 8.34 14.23
C SER A 185 -14.45 8.47 14.46
N LEU A 186 -13.86 9.65 14.17
CA LEU A 186 -12.44 9.90 14.44
C LEU A 186 -12.11 9.80 15.93
N ALA A 187 -12.94 10.38 16.80
CA ALA A 187 -12.78 10.25 18.25
C ALA A 187 -12.91 8.79 18.71
N ALA A 188 -13.91 8.07 18.21
CA ALA A 188 -14.10 6.64 18.49
C ALA A 188 -12.88 5.80 18.03
N SER A 189 -12.28 6.15 16.89
CA SER A 189 -11.07 5.47 16.40
C SER A 189 -9.91 5.56 17.38
N VAL A 190 -9.66 6.77 17.93
CA VAL A 190 -8.61 6.98 18.93
C VAL A 190 -8.86 6.11 20.16
N ILE A 191 -10.10 6.06 20.65
CA ILE A 191 -10.48 5.25 21.80
C ILE A 191 -10.29 3.76 21.52
N LEU A 192 -10.82 3.27 20.38
CA LEU A 192 -10.73 1.87 19.97
C LEU A 192 -9.27 1.40 19.81
N LEU A 193 -8.43 2.22 19.18
CA LEU A 193 -7.00 1.91 19.00
C LEU A 193 -6.23 1.98 20.33
N ALA A 194 -6.59 2.89 21.23
CA ALA A 194 -6.02 2.94 22.58
C ALA A 194 -6.41 1.71 23.40
N VAL A 195 -7.70 1.32 23.37
CA VAL A 195 -8.19 0.08 24.00
C VAL A 195 -7.54 -1.15 23.40
N PHE A 196 -7.37 -1.20 22.07
CA PHE A 196 -6.61 -2.25 21.40
C PHE A 196 -5.18 -2.34 21.94
N ALA A 197 -4.46 -1.22 21.99
CA ALA A 197 -3.08 -1.20 22.51
C ALA A 197 -2.99 -1.65 23.98
N ALA A 198 -3.94 -1.24 24.82
CA ALA A 198 -4.04 -1.66 26.21
C ALA A 198 -4.34 -3.17 26.31
N HIS A 199 -5.27 -3.68 25.49
CA HIS A 199 -5.62 -5.10 25.42
C HIS A 199 -4.40 -5.96 25.00
N GLN A 200 -3.65 -5.54 23.95
CA GLN A 200 -2.46 -6.24 23.50
C GLN A 200 -1.39 -6.31 24.62
N ARG A 201 -1.15 -5.21 25.34
CA ARG A 201 -0.21 -5.17 26.47
C ARG A 201 -0.65 -6.07 27.61
N ARG A 202 -1.95 -6.10 27.93
CA ARG A 202 -2.50 -6.96 28.97
C ARG A 202 -2.40 -8.45 28.61
N LEU A 203 -2.69 -8.78 27.35
CA LEU A 203 -2.60 -10.14 26.83
C LEU A 203 -1.16 -10.66 26.84
N ASP A 204 -0.20 -9.81 26.39
CA ASP A 204 1.24 -10.12 26.41
C ASP A 204 1.74 -10.37 27.85
N ARG A 205 1.38 -9.51 28.82
CA ARG A 205 1.74 -9.67 30.23
C ARG A 205 1.18 -10.95 30.87
N ARG A 206 0.07 -11.47 30.35
CA ARG A 206 -0.55 -12.73 30.81
C ARG A 206 0.00 -13.97 30.11
N GLY A 207 1.04 -13.82 29.28
CA GLY A 207 1.61 -14.92 28.50
C GLY A 207 0.69 -15.42 27.38
N GLY A 208 -0.31 -14.63 27.00
CA GLY A 208 -1.19 -14.93 25.87
C GLY A 208 -0.51 -14.67 24.53
N ALA A 209 -1.27 -14.82 23.45
CA ALA A 209 -0.78 -14.64 22.08
C ALA A 209 -1.39 -13.37 21.45
N PRO A 210 -0.80 -12.17 21.68
CA PRO A 210 -1.31 -10.93 21.13
C PRO A 210 -1.21 -10.93 19.59
N LEU A 211 -2.13 -10.21 18.91
CA LEU A 211 -2.06 -9.99 17.47
C LEU A 211 -0.78 -9.23 17.09
N VAL A 212 -0.47 -8.23 17.89
CA VAL A 212 0.70 -7.37 17.73
C VAL A 212 1.51 -7.47 19.02
N ALA A 213 2.68 -8.11 18.95
CA ALA A 213 3.55 -8.22 20.11
C ALA A 213 4.07 -6.81 20.50
N PRO A 214 3.76 -6.30 21.73
CA PRO A 214 4.20 -4.97 22.14
C PRO A 214 5.72 -4.81 22.14
N GLY A 215 6.46 -5.91 22.30
CA GLY A 215 7.91 -5.96 22.22
C GLY A 215 8.48 -5.46 20.89
N LEU A 216 7.74 -5.57 19.78
CA LEU A 216 8.16 -5.07 18.48
C LEU A 216 8.47 -3.57 18.48
N PHE A 217 7.68 -2.79 19.23
CA PHE A 217 7.86 -1.34 19.34
C PHE A 217 9.01 -0.92 20.27
N ARG A 218 9.65 -1.86 20.97
CA ARG A 218 10.90 -1.61 21.71
C ARG A 218 12.08 -1.55 20.74
N GLU A 219 12.00 -2.29 19.63
CA GLU A 219 12.99 -2.24 18.58
C GLU A 219 12.94 -0.89 17.85
N ARG A 220 14.03 -0.12 17.93
CA ARG A 220 14.10 1.24 17.35
C ARG A 220 13.90 1.21 15.84
N SER A 221 14.47 0.23 15.14
CA SER A 221 14.34 0.04 13.69
C SER A 221 12.87 -0.14 13.30
N PHE A 222 12.13 -0.97 14.03
CA PHE A 222 10.71 -1.23 13.76
C PHE A 222 9.84 -0.02 14.07
N ARG A 223 10.01 0.61 15.25
CA ARG A 223 9.20 1.77 15.66
C ARG A 223 9.37 2.96 14.73
N VAL A 224 10.62 3.37 14.50
CA VAL A 224 10.94 4.50 13.61
C VAL A 224 10.60 4.16 12.16
N GLY A 225 10.94 2.94 11.73
CA GLY A 225 10.70 2.51 10.36
C GLY A 225 9.23 2.37 9.99
N SER A 226 8.37 1.91 10.90
CA SER A 226 6.91 1.88 10.67
C SER A 226 6.32 3.28 10.57
N GLY A 227 6.78 4.22 11.40
CA GLY A 227 6.42 5.64 11.29
C GLY A 227 6.88 6.26 9.97
N LEU A 228 8.12 5.97 9.57
CA LEU A 228 8.66 6.40 8.28
C LEU A 228 7.86 5.83 7.11
N ALA A 229 7.50 4.54 7.17
CA ALA A 229 6.67 3.90 6.14
C ALA A 229 5.30 4.56 6.03
N LEU A 230 4.66 4.90 7.15
CA LEU A 230 3.39 5.62 7.16
C LEU A 230 3.54 6.98 6.47
N VAL A 231 4.54 7.79 6.89
CA VAL A 231 4.76 9.12 6.32
C VAL A 231 5.10 9.06 4.83
N TYR A 232 5.89 8.09 4.42
CA TYR A 232 6.22 7.91 3.00
C TYR A 232 4.98 7.55 2.16
N MET A 233 4.09 6.72 2.69
CA MET A 233 2.84 6.36 2.01
C MET A 233 1.85 7.51 1.91
N LEU A 234 1.90 8.50 2.84
CA LEU A 234 1.16 9.76 2.68
C LEU A 234 1.53 10.46 1.37
N ALA A 235 2.82 10.54 1.07
CA ALA A 235 3.32 11.14 -0.18
C ALA A 235 2.92 10.33 -1.41
N MET A 236 3.10 9.02 -1.34
CA MET A 236 3.00 8.13 -2.50
C MET A 236 1.58 8.02 -3.03
N ALA A 237 0.60 7.69 -2.18
CA ALA A 237 -0.78 7.49 -2.63
C ALA A 237 -1.41 8.77 -3.17
N SER A 238 -1.14 9.91 -2.51
CA SER A 238 -1.62 11.20 -2.97
C SER A 238 -0.98 11.60 -4.30
N PHE A 239 0.33 11.41 -4.46
CA PHE A 239 1.03 11.68 -5.69
C PHE A 239 0.40 10.92 -6.89
N PHE A 240 0.19 9.60 -6.76
CA PHE A 240 -0.41 8.80 -7.82
C PHE A 240 -1.83 9.25 -8.19
N LEU A 241 -2.67 9.50 -7.18
CA LEU A 241 -4.06 9.89 -7.43
C LEU A 241 -4.16 11.26 -8.11
N TYR A 242 -3.47 12.28 -7.55
CA TYR A 242 -3.60 13.64 -8.06
C TYR A 242 -2.84 13.84 -9.38
N LEU A 243 -1.78 13.08 -9.63
CA LEU A 243 -1.15 13.01 -10.95
C LEU A 243 -2.13 12.44 -11.98
N ALA A 244 -2.82 11.35 -11.70
CA ALA A 244 -3.80 10.75 -12.61
C ALA A 244 -4.95 11.74 -12.92
N LEU A 245 -5.47 12.45 -11.90
CA LEU A 245 -6.49 13.47 -12.09
C LEU A 245 -5.99 14.64 -12.94
N TYR A 246 -4.78 15.11 -12.68
CA TYR A 246 -4.15 16.18 -13.48
C TYR A 246 -3.98 15.78 -14.93
N LEU A 247 -3.48 14.58 -15.21
CA LEU A 247 -3.27 14.11 -16.58
C LEU A 247 -4.59 13.94 -17.33
N GLN A 248 -5.58 13.31 -16.71
CA GLN A 248 -6.85 13.02 -17.38
C GLN A 248 -7.80 14.23 -17.42
N GLN A 249 -8.04 14.89 -16.30
CA GLN A 249 -9.01 15.99 -16.22
C GLN A 249 -8.38 17.35 -16.47
N GLY A 250 -7.10 17.54 -16.11
CA GLY A 250 -6.40 18.80 -16.28
C GLY A 250 -5.78 18.97 -17.68
N ARG A 251 -5.24 17.88 -18.25
CA ARG A 251 -4.59 17.87 -19.57
C ARG A 251 -5.46 17.22 -20.65
N GLY A 252 -6.63 16.66 -20.29
CA GLY A 252 -7.57 16.04 -21.22
C GLY A 252 -7.06 14.75 -21.86
N LEU A 253 -6.05 14.09 -21.25
CA LEU A 253 -5.50 12.85 -21.78
C LEU A 253 -6.46 11.67 -21.57
N SER A 254 -6.47 10.76 -22.53
CA SER A 254 -7.15 9.47 -22.39
C SER A 254 -6.53 8.65 -21.27
N ALA A 255 -7.21 7.59 -20.83
CA ALA A 255 -6.70 6.68 -19.82
C ALA A 255 -5.38 5.99 -20.28
N LEU A 256 -5.27 5.66 -21.58
CA LEU A 256 -4.07 5.08 -22.16
C LEU A 256 -2.91 6.09 -22.23
N GLU A 257 -3.15 7.30 -22.73
CA GLU A 257 -2.13 8.35 -22.80
C GLU A 257 -1.59 8.69 -21.42
N SER A 258 -2.47 8.80 -20.40
CA SER A 258 -2.09 8.95 -19.01
C SER A 258 -1.22 7.76 -18.55
N GLY A 259 -1.63 6.52 -18.88
CA GLY A 259 -0.88 5.30 -18.56
C GLY A 259 0.51 5.27 -19.20
N LEU A 260 0.66 5.76 -20.42
CA LEU A 260 1.96 5.85 -21.12
C LEU A 260 2.93 6.79 -20.38
N LEU A 261 2.45 7.89 -19.82
CA LEU A 261 3.29 8.79 -19.02
C LEU A 261 3.76 8.11 -17.70
N PHE A 262 2.94 7.22 -17.12
CA PHE A 262 3.37 6.44 -15.97
C PHE A 262 4.51 5.46 -16.30
N VAL A 263 4.74 5.12 -17.59
CA VAL A 263 5.91 4.32 -17.99
C VAL A 263 7.21 5.06 -17.69
N ALA A 264 7.27 6.38 -17.84
CA ALA A 264 8.46 7.16 -17.50
C ALA A 264 8.78 7.06 -15.98
N LEU A 265 7.74 7.17 -15.15
CA LEU A 265 7.85 6.98 -13.69
C LEU A 265 8.32 5.56 -13.38
N GLY A 266 7.76 4.55 -14.06
CA GLY A 266 8.13 3.16 -13.89
C GLY A 266 9.54 2.83 -14.34
N ALA A 267 10.01 3.41 -15.42
CA ALA A 267 11.38 3.25 -15.89
C ALA A 267 12.37 3.78 -14.83
N GLY A 268 12.10 4.97 -14.27
CA GLY A 268 12.87 5.51 -13.15
C GLY A 268 12.84 4.60 -11.92
N TYR A 269 11.66 4.13 -11.52
CA TYR A 269 11.50 3.18 -10.42
C TYR A 269 12.30 1.90 -10.64
N PHE A 270 12.19 1.29 -11.79
CA PHE A 270 12.89 0.05 -12.14
C PHE A 270 14.41 0.23 -12.10
N ALA A 271 14.91 1.29 -12.76
CA ALA A 271 16.34 1.59 -12.81
C ALA A 271 16.93 1.83 -11.41
N ALA A 272 16.20 2.49 -10.52
CA ALA A 272 16.64 2.75 -9.16
C ALA A 272 16.50 1.53 -8.24
N SER A 273 15.36 0.81 -8.31
CA SER A 273 15.09 -0.34 -7.44
C SER A 273 16.07 -1.49 -7.64
N THR A 274 16.54 -1.72 -8.88
CA THR A 274 17.58 -2.73 -9.19
C THR A 274 18.94 -2.39 -8.56
N ARG A 275 19.21 -1.11 -8.32
CA ARG A 275 20.45 -0.63 -7.71
C ARG A 275 20.31 -0.33 -6.21
N ALA A 276 19.07 -0.23 -5.71
CA ALA A 276 18.77 0.20 -4.36
C ALA A 276 19.47 -0.65 -3.28
N THR A 277 19.54 -1.97 -3.47
CA THR A 277 20.22 -2.88 -2.53
C THR A 277 21.74 -2.62 -2.48
N ALA A 278 22.36 -2.42 -3.64
CA ALA A 278 23.81 -2.12 -3.72
C ALA A 278 24.13 -0.74 -3.13
N VAL A 279 23.27 0.25 -3.38
CA VAL A 279 23.38 1.59 -2.79
C VAL A 279 23.17 1.52 -1.28
N ALA A 280 22.15 0.80 -0.81
CA ALA A 280 21.88 0.60 0.61
C ALA A 280 23.03 -0.09 1.34
N ALA A 281 23.73 -1.03 0.68
CA ALA A 281 24.93 -1.67 1.25
C ALA A 281 26.09 -0.67 1.47
N ARG A 282 26.20 0.40 0.65
CA ARG A 282 27.25 1.41 0.76
C ARG A 282 26.92 2.53 1.74
N ILE A 283 25.69 3.05 1.69
CA ILE A 283 25.29 4.24 2.46
C ILE A 283 24.27 3.93 3.57
N GLY A 284 23.91 2.66 3.75
CA GLY A 284 22.97 2.21 4.80
C GLY A 284 21.63 2.92 4.72
N ARG A 285 21.13 3.36 5.87
CA ARG A 285 19.84 4.08 5.99
C ARG A 285 19.72 5.35 5.14
N GLN A 286 20.86 5.94 4.72
CA GLN A 286 20.85 7.17 3.92
C GLN A 286 20.25 6.96 2.52
N VAL A 287 20.10 5.72 2.06
CA VAL A 287 19.39 5.41 0.81
C VAL A 287 17.93 5.90 0.83
N LEU A 288 17.28 5.89 2.00
CA LEU A 288 15.91 6.40 2.15
C LEU A 288 15.87 7.93 2.03
N ALA A 289 16.85 8.62 2.63
CA ALA A 289 16.97 10.07 2.51
C ALA A 289 17.31 10.48 1.07
N LEU A 290 18.23 9.77 0.42
CA LEU A 290 18.58 9.97 -0.99
C LEU A 290 17.33 9.79 -1.88
N GLY A 291 16.61 8.68 -1.72
CA GLY A 291 15.42 8.40 -2.51
C GLY A 291 14.34 9.47 -2.33
N SER A 292 14.10 9.91 -1.08
CA SER A 292 13.16 10.99 -0.79
C SER A 292 13.58 12.33 -1.41
N ALA A 293 14.89 12.65 -1.42
CA ALA A 293 15.41 13.84 -2.06
C ALA A 293 15.27 13.78 -3.59
N VAL A 294 15.57 12.63 -4.21
CA VAL A 294 15.40 12.41 -5.65
C VAL A 294 13.92 12.54 -6.04
N GLN A 295 13.01 11.96 -5.25
CA GLN A 295 11.56 12.09 -5.48
C GLN A 295 11.11 13.55 -5.34
N ALA A 296 11.58 14.26 -4.33
CA ALA A 296 11.29 15.68 -4.14
C ALA A 296 11.76 16.52 -5.33
N THR A 297 12.98 16.26 -5.84
CA THR A 297 13.48 16.91 -7.06
C THR A 297 12.58 16.63 -8.26
N GLY A 298 12.12 15.37 -8.41
CA GLY A 298 11.13 15.02 -9.45
C GLY A 298 9.84 15.82 -9.31
N CYS A 299 9.31 15.97 -8.09
CA CYS A 299 8.12 16.81 -7.84
C CYS A 299 8.36 18.28 -8.16
N LEU A 300 9.51 18.85 -7.84
CA LEU A 300 9.88 20.23 -8.20
C LEU A 300 9.96 20.42 -9.71
N LEU A 301 10.53 19.45 -10.45
CA LEU A 301 10.54 19.48 -11.91
C LEU A 301 9.12 19.39 -12.49
N LEU A 302 8.23 18.60 -11.89
CA LEU A 302 6.83 18.55 -12.29
C LEU A 302 6.14 19.90 -12.09
N ILE A 303 6.38 20.58 -10.96
CA ILE A 303 5.87 21.94 -10.72
C ILE A 303 6.39 22.90 -11.79
N ALA A 304 7.69 22.86 -12.09
CA ALA A 304 8.28 23.73 -13.12
C ALA A 304 7.77 23.42 -14.53
N ALA A 305 7.35 22.17 -14.79
CA ALA A 305 6.79 21.73 -16.07
C ALA A 305 5.30 22.09 -16.26
N LEU A 306 4.62 22.58 -15.21
CA LEU A 306 3.22 23.02 -15.32
C LEU A 306 3.12 24.19 -16.33
N GLY A 307 2.12 24.12 -17.19
CA GLY A 307 1.96 25.11 -18.27
C GLY A 307 2.77 24.84 -19.55
N HIS A 308 3.73 23.91 -19.51
CA HIS A 308 4.51 23.50 -20.69
C HIS A 308 3.88 22.27 -21.38
N GLY A 309 4.49 21.83 -22.48
CA GLY A 309 4.07 20.63 -23.21
C GLY A 309 4.24 19.34 -22.36
N ILE A 310 3.49 18.29 -22.70
CA ILE A 310 3.47 17.01 -21.97
C ILE A 310 4.87 16.38 -21.82
N ALA A 311 5.73 16.55 -22.84
CA ALA A 311 7.09 16.01 -22.83
C ALA A 311 7.95 16.55 -21.65
N TRP A 312 7.67 17.76 -21.16
CA TRP A 312 8.38 18.35 -20.04
C TRP A 312 8.08 17.67 -18.70
N LEU A 313 6.99 16.88 -18.61
CA LEU A 313 6.68 16.10 -17.43
C LEU A 313 7.58 14.84 -17.31
N ILE A 314 8.11 14.32 -18.43
CA ILE A 314 8.84 13.04 -18.47
C ILE A 314 10.05 13.02 -17.52
N PRO A 315 10.95 14.02 -17.52
CA PRO A 315 12.10 14.03 -16.61
C PRO A 315 11.68 14.03 -15.13
N GLY A 316 10.66 14.83 -14.79
CA GLY A 316 10.12 14.90 -13.43
C GLY A 316 9.52 13.57 -12.99
N LEU A 317 8.76 12.90 -13.86
CA LEU A 317 8.17 11.58 -13.60
C LEU A 317 9.26 10.50 -13.42
N ALA A 318 10.27 10.48 -14.29
CA ALA A 318 11.36 9.53 -14.21
C ALA A 318 12.16 9.69 -12.89
N LEU A 319 12.46 10.93 -12.50
CA LEU A 319 13.12 11.23 -11.23
C LEU A 319 12.25 10.88 -10.02
N ALA A 320 10.97 11.22 -10.05
CA ALA A 320 10.05 10.84 -8.97
C ALA A 320 9.99 9.32 -8.82
N GLY A 321 9.90 8.59 -9.92
CA GLY A 321 9.96 7.12 -9.92
C GLY A 321 11.27 6.57 -9.38
N ALA A 322 12.41 7.15 -9.78
CA ALA A 322 13.73 6.74 -9.26
C ALA A 322 13.82 6.93 -7.74
N GLY A 323 13.33 8.06 -7.23
CA GLY A 323 13.24 8.31 -5.79
C GLY A 323 12.41 7.24 -5.08
N MET A 324 11.24 6.87 -5.63
CA MET A 324 10.41 5.79 -5.10
C MET A 324 11.14 4.44 -5.08
N GLY A 325 11.91 4.12 -6.12
CA GLY A 325 12.71 2.89 -6.19
C GLY A 325 13.76 2.79 -5.09
N PHE A 326 14.44 3.89 -4.75
CA PHE A 326 15.40 3.93 -3.66
C PHE A 326 14.78 3.88 -2.27
N VAL A 327 13.49 4.22 -2.11
CA VAL A 327 12.81 4.13 -0.81
C VAL A 327 12.12 2.79 -0.64
N LEU A 328 11.22 2.39 -1.55
CA LEU A 328 10.33 1.24 -1.35
C LEU A 328 11.08 -0.08 -1.25
N ALA A 329 12.10 -0.29 -2.09
CA ALA A 329 12.84 -1.54 -2.13
C ALA A 329 13.58 -1.82 -0.80
N PRO A 330 14.38 -0.89 -0.21
CA PRO A 330 15.09 -1.15 1.04
C PRO A 330 14.25 -0.92 2.30
N LEU A 331 13.14 -0.18 2.21
CA LEU A 331 12.35 0.21 3.39
C LEU A 331 11.92 -0.99 4.22
N SER A 332 11.26 -1.96 3.60
CA SER A 332 10.75 -3.16 4.30
C SER A 332 11.89 -3.98 4.93
N ALA A 333 13.02 -4.10 4.23
CA ALA A 333 14.19 -4.80 4.74
C ALA A 333 14.80 -4.08 5.95
N LEU A 334 14.93 -2.74 5.90
CA LEU A 334 15.46 -1.95 7.01
C LEU A 334 14.53 -1.95 8.24
N VAL A 335 13.23 -1.88 8.03
CA VAL A 335 12.23 -1.91 9.11
C VAL A 335 12.23 -3.26 9.82
N LEU A 336 12.27 -4.35 9.05
CA LEU A 336 12.19 -5.71 9.59
C LEU A 336 13.54 -6.30 10.01
N SER A 337 14.64 -5.62 9.77
CA SER A 337 16.00 -6.13 10.01
C SER A 337 16.33 -6.45 11.49
N GLY A 338 15.63 -5.79 12.43
CA GLY A 338 15.77 -6.03 13.87
C GLY A 338 14.73 -6.99 14.45
N VAL A 339 13.82 -7.50 13.62
CA VAL A 339 12.70 -8.35 14.07
C VAL A 339 13.12 -9.81 14.00
N THR A 340 12.90 -10.54 15.11
CA THR A 340 13.15 -11.99 15.16
C THR A 340 12.19 -12.76 14.25
N ASP A 341 12.61 -13.92 13.73
CA ASP A 341 11.80 -14.76 12.85
C ASP A 341 10.44 -15.13 13.46
N ARG A 342 10.39 -15.28 14.78
CA ARG A 342 9.15 -15.55 15.54
C ARG A 342 8.08 -14.47 15.38
N HIS A 343 8.48 -13.20 15.23
CA HIS A 343 7.58 -12.05 15.16
C HIS A 343 7.50 -11.45 13.74
N ALA A 344 8.20 -12.02 12.77
CA ALA A 344 8.32 -11.46 11.42
C ALA A 344 6.97 -11.28 10.71
N ALA A 345 6.05 -12.24 10.84
CA ALA A 345 4.72 -12.16 10.21
C ALA A 345 3.85 -11.07 10.86
N ALA A 346 3.85 -10.98 12.20
CA ALA A 346 3.12 -9.92 12.91
C ALA A 346 3.69 -8.53 12.58
N ALA A 347 5.02 -8.40 12.53
CA ALA A 347 5.69 -7.16 12.16
C ALA A 347 5.37 -6.74 10.72
N ALA A 348 5.37 -7.67 9.77
CA ALA A 348 4.97 -7.42 8.38
C ALA A 348 3.51 -6.95 8.29
N GLY A 349 2.60 -7.55 9.07
CA GLY A 349 1.20 -7.14 9.15
C GLY A 349 1.04 -5.70 9.67
N VAL A 350 1.75 -5.34 10.74
CA VAL A 350 1.74 -3.99 11.31
C VAL A 350 2.31 -2.98 10.31
N LEU A 351 3.44 -3.31 9.66
CA LEU A 351 4.04 -2.46 8.64
C LEU A 351 3.08 -2.23 7.46
N ALA A 352 2.44 -3.28 6.96
CA ALA A 352 1.47 -3.19 5.89
C ALA A 352 0.24 -2.36 6.31
N THR A 353 -0.22 -2.49 7.55
CA THR A 353 -1.31 -1.65 8.09
C THR A 353 -0.89 -0.18 8.17
N ALA A 354 0.32 0.13 8.66
CA ALA A 354 0.86 1.49 8.70
C ALA A 354 0.92 2.10 7.27
N GLN A 355 1.33 1.30 6.29
CA GLN A 355 1.34 1.72 4.88
C GLN A 355 -0.06 2.03 4.35
N GLN A 356 -1.06 1.20 4.65
CA GLN A 356 -2.44 1.42 4.20
C GLN A 356 -3.11 2.62 4.89
N VAL A 357 -2.85 2.80 6.17
CA VAL A 357 -3.28 4.01 6.90
C VAL A 357 -2.61 5.25 6.30
N GLY A 358 -1.31 5.19 6.01
CA GLY A 358 -0.59 6.25 5.33
C GLY A 358 -1.20 6.59 3.97
N ASN A 359 -1.52 5.58 3.14
CA ASN A 359 -2.18 5.78 1.84
C ASN A 359 -3.51 6.52 1.99
N ALA A 360 -4.37 6.09 2.91
CA ALA A 360 -5.69 6.69 3.12
C ALA A 360 -5.59 8.12 3.65
N LEU A 361 -4.74 8.35 4.65
CA LEU A 361 -4.49 9.67 5.23
C LEU A 361 -3.88 10.62 4.20
N GLY A 362 -2.94 10.15 3.39
CA GLY A 362 -2.27 10.94 2.35
C GLY A 362 -3.27 11.49 1.34
N VAL A 363 -4.10 10.60 0.79
CA VAL A 363 -5.17 10.99 -0.15
C VAL A 363 -6.11 12.01 0.48
N ALA A 364 -6.50 11.83 1.74
CA ALA A 364 -7.40 12.75 2.43
C ALA A 364 -6.75 14.11 2.67
N LEU A 365 -5.54 14.15 3.24
CA LEU A 365 -4.84 15.39 3.62
C LEU A 365 -4.46 16.22 2.39
N VAL A 366 -3.85 15.57 1.38
CA VAL A 366 -3.49 16.25 0.13
C VAL A 366 -4.74 16.65 -0.65
N GLY A 367 -5.82 15.89 -0.52
CA GLY A 367 -7.13 16.22 -1.10
C GLY A 367 -7.73 17.52 -0.60
N ILE A 368 -7.54 17.84 0.68
CA ILE A 368 -7.96 19.14 1.22
C ILE A 368 -7.26 20.26 0.48
N VAL A 369 -5.96 20.11 0.23
CA VAL A 369 -5.17 21.10 -0.50
C VAL A 369 -5.58 21.15 -1.98
N PHE A 370 -5.58 20.00 -2.66
CA PHE A 370 -5.89 19.91 -4.11
C PHE A 370 -7.22 20.56 -4.48
N TYR A 371 -8.23 20.27 -3.71
CA TYR A 371 -9.56 20.81 -4.03
C TYR A 371 -9.87 22.14 -3.30
N GLY A 372 -9.02 22.61 -2.41
CA GLY A 372 -9.11 23.93 -1.77
C GLY A 372 -8.62 25.06 -2.66
N VAL A 373 -7.91 24.76 -3.75
CA VAL A 373 -7.40 25.78 -4.69
C VAL A 373 -8.53 26.29 -5.59
N ALA A 374 -8.70 27.59 -5.63
CA ALA A 374 -9.71 28.25 -6.47
C ALA A 374 -9.31 28.36 -7.96
N GLY A 375 -8.15 27.83 -8.34
CA GLY A 375 -7.62 27.83 -9.70
C GLY A 375 -8.03 26.60 -10.53
N GLY A 376 -7.38 26.45 -11.68
CA GLY A 376 -7.54 25.25 -12.52
C GLY A 376 -6.92 24.00 -11.93
N ILE A 377 -7.19 22.83 -12.53
CA ILE A 377 -6.65 21.53 -12.07
C ILE A 377 -5.11 21.53 -12.08
N SER A 378 -4.49 22.29 -12.99
CA SER A 378 -3.02 22.44 -13.02
C SER A 378 -2.48 23.12 -11.78
N ASP A 379 -3.14 24.20 -11.32
CA ASP A 379 -2.75 24.93 -10.11
C ASP A 379 -3.00 24.07 -8.85
N ALA A 380 -4.13 23.37 -8.84
CA ALA A 380 -4.49 22.43 -7.80
C ALA A 380 -3.45 21.30 -7.68
N PHE A 381 -3.01 20.74 -8.81
CA PHE A 381 -1.97 19.72 -8.82
C PHE A 381 -0.62 20.28 -8.33
N GLY A 382 -0.17 21.43 -8.85
CA GLY A 382 1.07 22.07 -8.40
C GLY A 382 1.07 22.33 -6.91
N THR A 383 -0.02 22.89 -6.37
CA THR A 383 -0.17 23.16 -4.93
C THR A 383 -0.21 21.86 -4.11
N SER A 384 -0.83 20.80 -4.64
CA SER A 384 -0.89 19.49 -3.99
C SER A 384 0.47 18.79 -3.87
N LEU A 385 1.44 19.16 -4.71
CA LEU A 385 2.81 18.65 -4.59
C LEU A 385 3.58 19.25 -3.39
N LEU A 386 3.16 20.40 -2.84
CA LEU A 386 3.82 21.00 -1.67
C LEU A 386 3.75 20.10 -0.42
N PRO A 387 2.58 19.59 0.02
CA PRO A 387 2.55 18.62 1.11
C PRO A 387 3.30 17.31 0.77
N VAL A 388 3.32 16.87 -0.51
CA VAL A 388 4.12 15.71 -0.92
C VAL A 388 5.61 15.97 -0.69
N LEU A 389 6.12 17.16 -1.04
CA LEU A 389 7.48 17.58 -0.72
C LEU A 389 7.74 17.58 0.79
N GLY A 390 6.79 18.08 1.59
CA GLY A 390 6.86 18.04 3.05
C GLY A 390 6.97 16.61 3.60
N PHE A 391 6.20 15.66 3.06
CA PHE A 391 6.29 14.25 3.44
C PHE A 391 7.61 13.61 3.02
N CYS A 392 8.16 13.97 1.85
CA CYS A 392 9.48 13.52 1.43
C CYS A 392 10.57 14.04 2.39
N ALA A 393 10.51 15.31 2.77
CA ALA A 393 11.43 15.90 3.74
C ALA A 393 11.31 15.23 5.12
N ALA A 394 10.08 14.99 5.59
CA ALA A 394 9.85 14.27 6.84
C ALA A 394 10.38 12.83 6.79
N THR A 395 10.22 12.14 5.66
CA THR A 395 10.79 10.80 5.45
C THR A 395 12.32 10.82 5.51
N ALA A 396 12.96 11.79 4.85
CA ALA A 396 14.41 11.97 4.89
C ALA A 396 14.91 12.27 6.32
N ALA A 397 14.19 13.10 7.08
CA ALA A 397 14.49 13.40 8.47
C ALA A 397 14.33 12.16 9.37
N LEU A 398 13.21 11.44 9.25
CA LEU A 398 12.96 10.22 10.02
C LEU A 398 13.99 9.12 9.74
N ALA A 399 14.52 9.03 8.50
CA ALA A 399 15.58 8.10 8.17
C ALA A 399 16.84 8.30 9.03
N GLN A 400 17.11 9.53 9.53
CA GLN A 400 18.26 9.81 10.40
C GLN A 400 18.12 9.16 11.79
N PHE A 401 16.90 8.83 12.20
CA PHE A 401 16.65 8.18 13.49
C PHE A 401 16.71 6.65 13.42
N LEU A 402 16.81 6.05 12.23
CA LEU A 402 17.08 4.62 12.08
C LEU A 402 18.50 4.28 12.59
N PRO A 403 18.74 3.07 13.10
CA PRO A 403 20.09 2.63 13.49
C PRO A 403 21.09 2.75 12.34
N ARG A 404 22.32 3.16 12.65
CA ARG A 404 23.43 3.11 11.69
C ARG A 404 23.87 1.65 11.56
N ARG A 405 23.70 1.07 10.41
CA ARG A 405 24.26 -0.23 10.04
C ARG A 405 25.05 -0.06 8.76
#